data_629a55c3d29f08a0f0ac9497c120ac43
#
_entry.id   629a55c3d29f08a0f0ac9497c120ac43
#
_cell.length_a   1.000
_cell.length_b   1.000
_cell.length_c   1.000
_cell.angle_alpha   90.00
_cell.angle_beta   90.00
_cell.angle_gamma   90.00
#
_symmetry.space_group_name_H-M   'P 1'
#
loop_
_entity.id
_entity.type
_entity.pdbx_description
1 polymer ?
#
loop_
_entity_poly.entity_id
_entity_poly.type
_entity_poly.pdbx_seq_one_letter_code
_entity_poly.pdbx_strand_id
1 'polypeptide(L)'
;MRNILLVLGALASAAAFAGPEKIKFPSDYLKGVLYQTLDRADTKQYRELYAPAEAVEAVRKGRPIPDGTVLTLVQWSVQQDADGKPLKDANGRFIKNQIIGHTVMEKRKGFGADYPADWPRNGDWEYAVFTPEGLPNVKANANNKACFTCHLPHAKQDFVISLAKLNNTFPGAQTLVKSKAAAKGDVNIASFAFMPAKISAMAGKALTFFNTDDTPHQISVSGGPRSDVFLRGQKASLTIDKPGEYNYICGLHPSMKGVIEVK
;
A
#
# COMPACT_ATOMS: atom_id res chain seq x y z
N MET A 1 -64.32 1.76 29.43
CA MET A 1 -63.41 1.06 28.53
C MET A 1 -62.38 2.06 28.02
N ARG A 2 -61.15 1.99 28.56
CA ARG A 2 -60.04 2.92 28.23
C ARG A 2 -59.09 2.20 27.28
N ASN A 3 -59.08 2.65 26.02
CA ASN A 3 -58.14 2.16 25.02
C ASN A 3 -56.77 2.76 25.29
N ILE A 4 -55.81 1.91 25.64
CA ILE A 4 -54.38 2.26 25.74
C ILE A 4 -53.79 2.02 24.35
N LEU A 5 -53.45 3.11 23.66
CA LEU A 5 -52.63 3.06 22.45
C LEU A 5 -51.15 2.85 22.88
N LEU A 6 -50.63 1.66 22.59
CA LEU A 6 -49.19 1.40 22.66
C LEU A 6 -48.54 2.02 21.40
N VAL A 7 -47.81 3.09 21.57
CA VAL A 7 -46.90 3.63 20.53
C VAL A 7 -45.61 2.81 20.62
N LEU A 8 -45.40 1.88 19.68
CA LEU A 8 -44.09 1.29 19.45
C LEU A 8 -43.19 2.33 18.80
N GLY A 9 -42.30 2.92 19.58
CA GLY A 9 -41.19 3.72 19.09
C GLY A 9 -40.20 2.80 18.39
N ALA A 10 -40.09 2.85 17.09
CA ALA A 10 -38.99 2.24 16.35
C ALA A 10 -37.71 3.02 16.68
N LEU A 11 -36.85 2.45 17.52
CA LEU A 11 -35.47 2.88 17.67
C LEU A 11 -34.76 2.58 16.35
N ALA A 12 -34.65 3.58 15.49
CA ALA A 12 -33.72 3.56 14.40
C ALA A 12 -32.31 3.57 14.99
N SER A 13 -31.68 2.41 15.06
CA SER A 13 -30.25 2.32 15.35
C SER A 13 -29.55 3.09 14.23
N ALA A 14 -29.08 4.30 14.52
CA ALA A 14 -28.10 4.96 13.69
C ALA A 14 -26.86 4.06 13.68
N ALA A 15 -26.66 3.30 12.61
CA ALA A 15 -25.40 2.63 12.39
C ALA A 15 -24.33 3.74 12.40
N ALA A 16 -23.52 3.77 13.43
CA ALA A 16 -22.35 4.62 13.47
C ALA A 16 -21.42 4.10 12.37
N PHE A 17 -21.42 4.78 11.23
CA PHE A 17 -20.48 4.48 10.15
C PHE A 17 -19.09 4.86 10.64
N ALA A 18 -18.32 3.86 11.05
CA ALA A 18 -16.87 3.97 11.17
C ALA A 18 -16.31 3.79 9.77
N GLY A 19 -15.63 4.80 9.22
CA GLY A 19 -15.09 4.54 7.92
C GLY A 19 -14.60 5.76 7.13
N PRO A 20 -14.29 5.49 5.87
CA PRO A 20 -13.70 6.45 4.94
C PRO A 20 -14.49 7.74 4.73
N GLU A 21 -15.79 7.75 5.03
CA GLU A 21 -16.65 8.93 4.96
C GLU A 21 -16.28 10.03 5.97
N LYS A 22 -15.48 9.71 6.98
CA LYS A 22 -14.94 10.67 7.95
C LYS A 22 -13.81 11.52 7.37
N ILE A 23 -13.17 11.06 6.29
CA ILE A 23 -12.08 11.77 5.62
C ILE A 23 -12.64 12.63 4.49
N LYS A 24 -12.24 13.90 4.49
CA LYS A 24 -12.51 14.81 3.37
C LYS A 24 -11.36 14.76 2.37
N PHE A 25 -11.67 14.89 1.08
CA PHE A 25 -10.64 15.02 0.07
C PHE A 25 -9.76 16.26 0.33
N PRO A 26 -8.45 16.10 0.48
CA PRO A 26 -7.54 17.22 0.73
C PRO A 26 -7.23 17.95 -0.58
N SER A 27 -8.13 18.82 -1.03
CA SER A 27 -8.03 19.51 -2.34
C SER A 27 -6.76 20.36 -2.50
N ASP A 28 -6.09 20.67 -1.41
CA ASP A 28 -4.86 21.47 -1.38
C ASP A 28 -3.60 20.63 -1.13
N TYR A 29 -3.66 19.30 -1.29
CA TYR A 29 -2.51 18.41 -1.04
C TYR A 29 -1.23 18.82 -1.80
N LEU A 30 -1.36 19.48 -2.95
CA LEU A 30 -0.23 19.99 -3.73
C LEU A 30 0.56 21.11 -3.03
N LYS A 31 0.00 21.75 -2.00
CA LYS A 31 0.74 22.71 -1.14
C LYS A 31 1.68 21.98 -0.19
N GLY A 32 1.49 20.68 0.00
CA GLY A 32 2.35 19.84 0.81
C GLY A 32 3.67 19.50 0.12
N VAL A 33 4.48 18.73 0.79
CA VAL A 33 5.79 18.25 0.33
C VAL A 33 5.61 16.96 -0.44
N LEU A 34 6.04 16.93 -1.70
CA LEU A 34 6.20 15.67 -2.45
C LEU A 34 7.42 14.95 -1.88
N TYR A 35 7.22 13.94 -1.06
CA TYR A 35 8.29 13.25 -0.35
C TYR A 35 8.72 11.92 -0.96
N GLN A 36 7.88 11.34 -1.82
CA GLN A 36 8.21 10.10 -2.52
C GLN A 36 7.48 10.00 -3.86
N THR A 37 8.17 9.41 -4.85
CA THR A 37 7.56 8.92 -6.09
C THR A 37 7.94 7.46 -6.28
N LEU A 38 7.05 6.65 -6.86
CA LEU A 38 7.32 5.24 -7.16
C LEU A 38 6.57 4.75 -8.40
N ASP A 39 7.19 3.78 -9.06
CA ASP A 39 6.58 3.03 -10.18
C ASP A 39 5.99 1.72 -9.65
N ARG A 40 4.75 1.43 -10.01
CA ARG A 40 4.06 0.17 -9.75
C ARG A 40 3.98 -0.62 -11.04
N ALA A 41 4.92 -1.56 -11.25
CA ALA A 41 4.96 -2.38 -12.46
C ALA A 41 3.76 -3.33 -12.58
N ASP A 42 3.28 -3.84 -11.44
CA ASP A 42 2.16 -4.77 -11.35
C ASP A 42 0.81 -4.15 -11.80
N THR A 43 0.61 -2.87 -11.49
CA THR A 43 -0.62 -2.13 -11.85
C THR A 43 -0.40 -1.09 -12.94
N LYS A 44 0.82 -0.98 -13.48
CA LYS A 44 1.22 0.01 -14.49
C LYS A 44 0.84 1.44 -14.06
N GLN A 45 1.26 1.79 -12.83
CA GLN A 45 0.97 3.09 -12.24
C GLN A 45 2.26 3.82 -11.87
N TYR A 46 2.23 5.14 -12.02
CA TYR A 46 3.16 6.05 -11.36
C TYR A 46 2.44 6.64 -10.14
N ARG A 47 3.14 6.77 -9.01
CA ARG A 47 2.57 7.27 -7.77
C ARG A 47 3.38 8.40 -7.20
N GLU A 48 2.69 9.39 -6.62
CA GLU A 48 3.26 10.51 -5.89
C GLU A 48 2.68 10.54 -4.48
N LEU A 49 3.54 10.73 -3.49
CA LEU A 49 3.14 10.79 -2.09
C LEU A 49 3.44 12.18 -1.52
N TYR A 50 2.40 12.80 -0.99
CA TYR A 50 2.44 14.14 -0.41
C TYR A 50 2.16 14.09 1.08
N ALA A 51 2.85 14.97 1.84
CA ALA A 51 2.65 15.17 3.27
C ALA A 51 2.63 16.65 3.61
N PRO A 52 1.91 17.07 4.66
CA PRO A 52 2.04 18.42 5.21
C PRO A 52 3.48 18.68 5.67
N ALA A 53 3.96 19.91 5.50
CA ALA A 53 5.31 20.28 5.90
C ALA A 53 5.58 20.03 7.39
N GLU A 54 4.58 20.23 8.23
CA GLU A 54 4.65 20.02 9.68
C GLU A 54 4.88 18.53 10.02
N ALA A 55 4.27 17.62 9.26
CA ALA A 55 4.47 16.18 9.46
C ALA A 55 5.89 15.77 9.05
N VAL A 56 6.39 16.29 7.91
CA VAL A 56 7.77 16.06 7.47
C VAL A 56 8.76 16.57 8.53
N GLU A 57 8.54 17.76 9.06
CA GLU A 57 9.41 18.36 10.06
C GLU A 57 9.36 17.60 11.39
N ALA A 58 8.18 17.15 11.83
CA ALA A 58 8.02 16.35 13.04
C ALA A 58 8.84 15.06 12.95
N VAL A 59 8.67 14.30 11.86
CA VAL A 59 9.38 13.03 11.63
C VAL A 59 10.90 13.25 11.57
N ARG A 60 11.36 14.29 10.88
CA ARG A 60 12.81 14.63 10.82
C ARG A 60 13.41 14.97 12.17
N LYS A 61 12.62 15.51 13.07
CA LYS A 61 13.05 15.82 14.45
C LYS A 61 12.85 14.64 15.41
N GLY A 62 12.52 13.43 14.90
CA GLY A 62 12.25 12.25 15.70
C GLY A 62 10.99 12.35 16.56
N ARG A 63 10.07 13.27 16.23
CA ARG A 63 8.80 13.45 16.93
C ARG A 63 7.70 12.60 16.28
N PRO A 64 6.68 12.19 17.02
CA PRO A 64 5.51 11.52 16.47
C PRO A 64 4.86 12.36 15.36
N ILE A 65 4.23 11.68 14.39
CA ILE A 65 3.40 12.34 13.38
C ILE A 65 2.24 13.05 14.09
N PRO A 66 2.04 14.36 13.84
CA PRO A 66 1.01 15.13 14.50
C PRO A 66 -0.41 14.60 14.25
N ASP A 67 -1.29 14.79 15.21
CA ASP A 67 -2.73 14.65 15.02
C ASP A 67 -3.23 15.63 13.94
N GLY A 68 -4.21 15.23 13.15
CA GLY A 68 -4.67 16.01 11.98
C GLY A 68 -3.80 15.86 10.72
N THR A 69 -2.73 15.05 10.76
CA THR A 69 -1.90 14.82 9.56
C THR A 69 -2.68 14.07 8.50
N VAL A 70 -2.66 14.61 7.27
CA VAL A 70 -3.23 13.98 6.07
C VAL A 70 -2.11 13.66 5.09
N LEU A 71 -1.89 12.37 4.81
CA LEU A 71 -0.97 11.90 3.78
C LEU A 71 -1.76 11.53 2.54
N THR A 72 -1.33 12.03 1.39
CA THR A 72 -2.04 11.83 0.11
C THR A 72 -1.15 11.10 -0.88
N LEU A 73 -1.66 10.00 -1.40
CA LEU A 73 -1.08 9.25 -2.51
C LEU A 73 -1.88 9.54 -3.76
N VAL A 74 -1.25 10.12 -4.78
CA VAL A 74 -1.82 10.34 -6.10
C VAL A 74 -1.44 9.17 -7.00
N GLN A 75 -2.42 8.58 -7.64
CA GLN A 75 -2.26 7.47 -8.58
C GLN A 75 -2.40 7.98 -10.00
N TRP A 76 -1.39 7.73 -10.82
CA TRP A 76 -1.37 8.07 -12.24
C TRP A 76 -1.37 6.81 -13.07
N SER A 77 -2.16 6.77 -14.13
CA SER A 77 -1.90 5.86 -15.24
C SER A 77 -0.58 6.25 -15.92
N VAL A 78 0.00 5.35 -16.68
CA VAL A 78 1.26 5.61 -17.38
C VAL A 78 1.05 5.50 -18.88
N GLN A 79 1.88 6.21 -19.65
CA GLN A 79 1.95 6.06 -21.08
C GLN A 79 2.44 4.66 -21.42
N GLN A 80 1.88 4.05 -22.46
CA GLN A 80 2.21 2.69 -22.90
C GLN A 80 2.50 2.68 -24.41
N ASP A 81 3.34 1.72 -24.84
CA ASP A 81 3.54 1.42 -26.24
C ASP A 81 2.36 0.59 -26.83
N ALA A 82 2.47 0.20 -28.10
CA ALA A 82 1.45 -0.59 -28.79
C ALA A 82 1.18 -1.96 -28.14
N ASP A 83 2.16 -2.53 -27.45
CA ASP A 83 2.06 -3.82 -26.73
C ASP A 83 1.55 -3.65 -25.30
N GLY A 84 1.21 -2.41 -24.89
CA GLY A 84 0.73 -2.10 -23.55
C GLY A 84 1.83 -2.08 -22.48
N LYS A 85 3.10 -2.00 -22.87
CA LYS A 85 4.24 -1.89 -21.96
C LYS A 85 4.43 -0.43 -21.55
N PRO A 86 4.65 -0.14 -20.24
CA PRO A 86 4.90 1.22 -19.77
C PRO A 86 6.12 1.86 -20.42
N LEU A 87 5.94 3.05 -20.98
CA LEU A 87 7.03 3.89 -21.45
C LEU A 87 7.80 4.48 -20.28
N LYS A 88 9.12 4.69 -20.50
CA LYS A 88 10.02 5.22 -19.50
C LYS A 88 10.73 6.47 -20.00
N ASP A 89 10.98 7.39 -19.09
CA ASP A 89 11.81 8.56 -19.32
C ASP A 89 13.32 8.23 -19.35
N ALA A 90 14.15 9.24 -19.57
CA ALA A 90 15.61 9.09 -19.61
C ALA A 90 16.21 8.59 -18.28
N ASN A 91 15.50 8.69 -17.16
CA ASN A 91 15.89 8.20 -15.83
C ASN A 91 15.37 6.78 -15.57
N GLY A 92 14.69 6.15 -16.52
CA GLY A 92 14.11 4.83 -16.40
C GLY A 92 12.80 4.80 -15.60
N ARG A 93 12.17 5.95 -15.33
CA ARG A 93 10.91 6.09 -14.60
C ARG A 93 9.72 6.04 -15.55
N PHE A 94 8.58 5.54 -15.08
CA PHE A 94 7.35 5.54 -15.87
C PHE A 94 6.92 6.97 -16.22
N ILE A 95 6.47 7.18 -17.46
CA ILE A 95 5.95 8.46 -17.93
C ILE A 95 4.48 8.56 -17.52
N LYS A 96 4.16 9.58 -16.72
CA LYS A 96 2.77 9.84 -16.28
C LYS A 96 1.86 10.13 -17.47
N ASN A 97 0.60 9.67 -17.37
CA ASN A 97 -0.46 10.01 -18.30
C ASN A 97 -1.54 10.84 -17.58
N GLN A 98 -2.53 10.22 -16.96
CA GLN A 98 -3.62 10.93 -16.28
C GLN A 98 -3.81 10.42 -14.84
N ILE A 99 -4.33 11.26 -13.95
CA ILE A 99 -4.71 10.84 -12.60
C ILE A 99 -5.85 9.84 -12.71
N ILE A 100 -5.74 8.73 -11.98
CA ILE A 100 -6.77 7.67 -11.93
C ILE A 100 -7.41 7.56 -10.55
N GLY A 101 -6.90 8.30 -9.56
CA GLY A 101 -7.48 8.38 -8.22
C GLY A 101 -6.48 8.83 -7.17
N HIS A 102 -7.01 8.97 -5.95
CA HIS A 102 -6.23 9.33 -4.78
C HIS A 102 -6.52 8.36 -3.65
N THR A 103 -5.50 8.03 -2.87
CA THR A 103 -5.66 7.33 -1.59
C THR A 103 -5.15 8.25 -0.49
N VAL A 104 -5.97 8.45 0.52
CA VAL A 104 -5.68 9.35 1.63
C VAL A 104 -5.63 8.54 2.92
N MET A 105 -4.66 8.82 3.77
CA MET A 105 -4.68 8.40 5.15
C MET A 105 -4.61 9.63 6.06
N GLU A 106 -5.51 9.70 7.03
CA GLU A 106 -5.61 10.78 7.99
C GLU A 106 -5.43 10.26 9.41
N LYS A 107 -4.57 10.92 10.18
CA LYS A 107 -4.38 10.64 11.61
C LYS A 107 -5.24 11.58 12.42
N ARG A 108 -6.20 11.02 13.17
CA ARG A 108 -7.03 11.80 14.08
C ARG A 108 -7.39 10.96 15.29
N LYS A 109 -7.16 11.53 16.47
CA LYS A 109 -7.45 10.87 17.73
C LYS A 109 -8.87 10.29 17.74
N GLY A 110 -8.96 8.99 18.03
CA GLY A 110 -10.22 8.26 18.12
C GLY A 110 -10.74 7.65 16.82
N PHE A 111 -10.10 7.86 15.67
CA PHE A 111 -10.57 7.27 14.40
C PHE A 111 -10.64 5.74 14.42
N GLY A 112 -9.76 5.07 15.15
CA GLY A 112 -9.78 3.61 15.24
C GLY A 112 -10.85 3.02 16.15
N ALA A 113 -11.61 3.83 16.92
CA ALA A 113 -12.47 3.33 17.99
C ALA A 113 -13.75 2.65 17.48
N ASP A 114 -14.27 3.05 16.33
CA ASP A 114 -15.60 2.66 15.85
C ASP A 114 -15.63 1.41 14.97
N TYR A 115 -14.48 0.79 14.69
CA TYR A 115 -14.40 -0.41 13.86
C TYR A 115 -14.74 -1.69 14.64
N PRO A 116 -15.30 -2.73 13.97
CA PRO A 116 -15.54 -4.03 14.58
C PRO A 116 -14.28 -4.61 15.24
N ALA A 117 -14.44 -5.40 16.30
CA ALA A 117 -13.34 -5.94 17.09
C ALA A 117 -12.39 -6.84 16.28
N ASP A 118 -12.88 -7.47 15.22
CA ASP A 118 -12.14 -8.35 14.32
C ASP A 118 -11.38 -7.61 13.19
N TRP A 119 -11.50 -6.27 13.16
CA TRP A 119 -10.74 -5.47 12.20
C TRP A 119 -9.32 -5.19 12.71
N PRO A 120 -8.32 -5.17 11.81
CA PRO A 120 -6.99 -4.69 12.17
C PRO A 120 -7.07 -3.23 12.61
N ARG A 121 -6.21 -2.85 13.57
CA ARG A 121 -6.15 -1.50 14.11
C ARG A 121 -4.82 -0.86 13.77
N ASN A 122 -4.87 0.32 13.19
CA ASN A 122 -3.69 1.11 12.84
C ASN A 122 -3.64 2.40 13.69
N GLY A 123 -3.81 2.25 15.00
CA GLY A 123 -3.86 3.39 15.92
C GLY A 123 -5.00 4.35 15.57
N ASP A 124 -4.67 5.63 15.45
CA ASP A 124 -5.62 6.71 15.12
C ASP A 124 -5.71 7.01 13.62
N TRP A 125 -5.20 6.12 12.74
CA TRP A 125 -5.26 6.29 11.30
C TRP A 125 -6.56 5.77 10.70
N GLU A 126 -7.09 6.54 9.73
CA GLU A 126 -8.19 6.18 8.85
C GLU A 126 -7.76 6.28 7.39
N TYR A 127 -8.42 5.56 6.50
CA TYR A 127 -8.08 5.49 5.08
C TYR A 127 -9.30 5.75 4.22
N ALA A 128 -9.13 6.53 3.14
CA ALA A 128 -10.16 6.74 2.15
C ALA A 128 -9.59 6.77 0.73
N VAL A 129 -10.39 6.35 -0.23
CA VAL A 129 -10.08 6.38 -1.67
C VAL A 129 -11.02 7.37 -2.35
N PHE A 130 -10.46 8.20 -3.23
CA PHE A 130 -11.19 9.20 -4.00
C PHE A 130 -10.96 9.01 -5.49
N THR A 131 -11.94 9.45 -6.29
CA THR A 131 -11.83 9.53 -7.75
C THR A 131 -10.79 10.59 -8.17
N PRO A 132 -10.43 10.69 -9.46
CA PRO A 132 -9.59 11.77 -9.95
C PRO A 132 -10.11 13.18 -9.60
N GLU A 133 -11.43 13.33 -9.56
CA GLU A 133 -12.13 14.59 -9.25
C GLU A 133 -12.25 14.88 -7.75
N GLY A 134 -11.75 13.97 -6.89
CA GLY A 134 -11.82 14.11 -5.44
C GLY A 134 -13.15 13.69 -4.81
N LEU A 135 -14.01 12.99 -5.54
CA LEU A 135 -15.24 12.42 -4.98
C LEU A 135 -14.93 11.07 -4.29
N PRO A 136 -15.67 10.70 -3.22
CA PRO A 136 -15.47 9.39 -2.57
C PRO A 136 -15.65 8.23 -3.56
N ASN A 137 -14.66 7.34 -3.63
CA ASN A 137 -14.78 6.11 -4.42
C ASN A 137 -15.50 5.03 -3.60
N VAL A 138 -16.83 4.96 -3.72
CA VAL A 138 -17.68 4.07 -2.92
C VAL A 138 -17.24 2.61 -3.03
N LYS A 139 -16.92 2.12 -4.23
CA LYS A 139 -16.53 0.73 -4.46
C LYS A 139 -15.18 0.40 -3.78
N ALA A 140 -14.20 1.29 -3.88
CA ALA A 140 -12.89 1.08 -3.25
C ALA A 140 -13.00 1.19 -1.72
N ASN A 141 -13.79 2.14 -1.23
CA ASN A 141 -14.00 2.35 0.20
C ASN A 141 -14.76 1.20 0.89
N ALA A 142 -15.62 0.49 0.17
CA ALA A 142 -16.28 -0.72 0.68
C ALA A 142 -15.31 -1.85 1.07
N ASN A 143 -14.07 -1.83 0.55
CA ASN A 143 -13.01 -2.79 0.89
C ASN A 143 -11.87 -2.16 1.71
N ASN A 144 -12.18 -1.19 2.54
CA ASN A 144 -11.20 -0.42 3.32
C ASN A 144 -10.36 -1.28 4.27
N LYS A 145 -10.85 -2.43 4.71
CA LYS A 145 -10.10 -3.42 5.53
C LYS A 145 -8.73 -3.77 4.92
N ALA A 146 -8.62 -3.76 3.59
CA ALA A 146 -7.37 -4.01 2.88
C ALA A 146 -6.28 -2.97 3.20
N CYS A 147 -6.65 -1.70 3.38
CA CYS A 147 -5.72 -0.63 3.75
C CYS A 147 -5.13 -0.91 5.14
N PHE A 148 -5.99 -1.20 6.11
CA PHE A 148 -5.57 -1.52 7.48
C PHE A 148 -4.65 -2.74 7.51
N THR A 149 -5.00 -3.81 6.79
CA THR A 149 -4.21 -5.05 6.72
C THR A 149 -2.82 -4.80 6.13
N CYS A 150 -2.72 -3.99 5.07
CA CYS A 150 -1.46 -3.67 4.42
C CYS A 150 -0.55 -2.82 5.32
N HIS A 151 -1.11 -1.88 6.08
CA HIS A 151 -0.36 -0.96 6.94
C HIS A 151 -0.02 -1.55 8.32
N LEU A 152 -0.76 -2.57 8.78
CA LEU A 152 -0.61 -3.18 10.11
C LEU A 152 0.82 -3.62 10.47
N PRO A 153 1.62 -4.24 9.57
CA PRO A 153 3.00 -4.63 9.88
C PRO A 153 3.94 -3.47 10.20
N HIS A 154 3.52 -2.24 9.89
CA HIS A 154 4.30 -1.01 10.11
C HIS A 154 3.98 -0.27 11.40
N ALA A 155 3.44 -0.95 12.42
CA ALA A 155 3.08 -0.34 13.70
C ALA A 155 4.26 0.43 14.37
N LYS A 156 5.49 -0.10 14.26
CA LYS A 156 6.70 0.58 14.77
C LYS A 156 7.07 1.85 14.00
N GLN A 157 6.45 2.09 12.85
CA GLN A 157 6.62 3.26 11.99
C GLN A 157 5.34 4.12 11.97
N ASP A 158 4.57 4.07 13.05
CA ASP A 158 3.26 4.73 13.13
C ASP A 158 2.36 4.39 11.93
N PHE A 159 2.41 3.12 11.47
CA PHE A 159 1.66 2.58 10.32
C PHE A 159 1.93 3.28 8.97
N VAL A 160 2.97 4.13 8.86
CA VAL A 160 3.36 4.79 7.61
C VAL A 160 4.45 3.99 6.91
N ILE A 161 4.08 3.27 5.85
CA ILE A 161 4.99 2.41 5.06
C ILE A 161 6.22 3.18 4.58
N SER A 162 6.02 4.44 4.19
CA SER A 162 7.04 5.33 3.62
C SER A 162 7.72 6.26 4.63
N LEU A 163 7.64 5.96 5.94
CA LEU A 163 8.16 6.84 7.00
C LEU A 163 9.63 7.19 6.81
N ALA A 164 10.46 6.23 6.38
CA ALA A 164 11.88 6.49 6.13
C ALA A 164 12.11 7.50 4.99
N LYS A 165 11.24 7.53 4.00
CA LYS A 165 11.29 8.54 2.92
C LYS A 165 10.89 9.91 3.42
N LEU A 166 9.85 9.97 4.24
CA LEU A 166 9.40 11.19 4.89
C LEU A 166 10.52 11.79 5.75
N ASN A 167 11.24 10.97 6.51
CA ASN A 167 12.38 11.37 7.35
C ASN A 167 13.55 11.95 6.53
N ASN A 168 13.79 11.40 5.34
CA ASN A 168 14.91 11.78 4.47
C ASN A 168 14.56 12.91 3.48
N THR A 169 13.35 13.45 3.55
CA THR A 169 12.93 14.54 2.66
C THR A 169 13.39 15.88 3.19
N PHE A 170 14.12 16.64 2.36
CA PHE A 170 14.45 18.05 2.61
C PHE A 170 13.55 18.91 1.76
N PRO A 171 12.98 20.00 2.29
CA PRO A 171 12.30 20.99 1.48
C PRO A 171 13.27 21.47 0.38
N GLY A 172 12.96 21.14 -0.89
CA GLY A 172 13.78 21.50 -2.05
C GLY A 172 14.77 20.44 -2.56
N ALA A 173 14.87 19.26 -1.94
CA ALA A 173 15.74 18.19 -2.43
C ALA A 173 14.96 17.02 -3.02
N GLN A 174 14.88 16.93 -4.34
CA GLN A 174 14.65 15.66 -5.02
C GLN A 174 15.95 14.84 -4.93
N THR A 175 16.15 14.13 -3.85
CA THR A 175 17.34 13.30 -3.72
C THR A 175 17.09 11.95 -4.39
N LEU A 176 17.71 11.76 -5.55
CA LEU A 176 17.95 10.43 -6.10
C LEU A 176 18.87 9.66 -5.13
N VAL A 177 18.30 8.91 -4.22
CA VAL A 177 19.08 7.99 -3.39
C VAL A 177 19.55 6.85 -4.28
N LYS A 178 20.82 6.88 -4.70
CA LYS A 178 21.50 5.69 -5.22
C LYS A 178 21.43 4.60 -4.14
N SER A 179 20.61 3.60 -4.37
CA SER A 179 20.53 2.44 -3.47
C SER A 179 21.88 1.73 -3.45
N LYS A 180 22.45 1.57 -2.25
CA LYS A 180 23.58 0.64 -1.99
C LYS A 180 23.18 -0.73 -2.53
N ALA A 181 24.10 -1.40 -3.25
CA ALA A 181 23.85 -2.69 -3.88
C ALA A 181 23.08 -3.63 -2.93
N ALA A 182 21.88 -4.01 -3.32
CA ALA A 182 21.00 -4.82 -2.50
C ALA A 182 21.52 -6.26 -2.40
N ALA A 183 21.39 -6.89 -1.24
CA ALA A 183 21.57 -8.32 -1.12
C ALA A 183 20.65 -9.04 -2.12
N LYS A 184 21.17 -10.06 -2.84
CA LYS A 184 20.40 -10.80 -3.83
C LYS A 184 19.61 -11.96 -3.20
N GLY A 185 18.38 -12.16 -3.64
CA GLY A 185 17.67 -13.44 -3.60
C GLY A 185 17.67 -14.09 -4.99
N ASP A 186 17.14 -15.28 -5.12
CA ASP A 186 16.89 -15.91 -6.41
C ASP A 186 15.84 -15.11 -7.19
N VAL A 187 14.87 -14.56 -6.46
CA VAL A 187 13.90 -13.59 -6.96
C VAL A 187 13.97 -12.32 -6.12
N ASN A 188 14.22 -11.19 -6.76
CA ASN A 188 14.14 -9.90 -6.10
C ASN A 188 12.76 -9.28 -6.33
N ILE A 189 12.24 -8.59 -5.33
CA ILE A 189 10.99 -7.84 -5.43
C ILE A 189 11.34 -6.37 -5.49
N ALA A 190 10.94 -5.70 -6.57
CA ALA A 190 11.16 -4.27 -6.76
C ALA A 190 10.02 -3.69 -7.59
N SER A 191 9.55 -2.48 -7.23
CA SER A 191 8.46 -1.79 -7.92
C SER A 191 7.21 -2.66 -8.09
N PHE A 192 6.87 -3.43 -7.06
CA PHE A 192 5.76 -4.39 -7.06
C PHE A 192 5.83 -5.42 -8.20
N ALA A 193 7.02 -5.91 -8.50
CA ALA A 193 7.26 -6.97 -9.48
C ALA A 193 8.26 -8.00 -8.96
N PHE A 194 8.07 -9.26 -9.35
CA PHE A 194 9.03 -10.33 -9.16
C PHE A 194 10.09 -10.28 -10.27
N MET A 195 11.36 -10.33 -9.91
CA MET A 195 12.49 -10.22 -10.83
C MET A 195 13.51 -11.33 -10.59
N PRO A 196 13.55 -12.37 -11.44
CA PRO A 196 12.69 -12.60 -12.59
C PRO A 196 11.27 -13.04 -12.19
N ALA A 197 10.27 -12.81 -13.05
CA ALA A 197 8.90 -13.27 -12.83
C ALA A 197 8.74 -14.78 -13.11
N LYS A 198 9.57 -15.35 -13.98
CA LYS A 198 9.66 -16.80 -14.21
C LYS A 198 11.05 -17.28 -13.78
N ILE A 199 11.08 -18.32 -12.94
CA ILE A 199 12.32 -18.90 -12.42
C ILE A 199 12.25 -20.42 -12.45
N SER A 200 13.41 -21.08 -12.67
CA SER A 200 13.58 -22.52 -12.48
C SER A 200 14.19 -22.80 -11.11
N ALA A 201 13.69 -23.81 -10.42
CA ALA A 201 14.19 -24.30 -9.14
C ALA A 201 14.35 -25.81 -9.15
N MET A 202 15.15 -26.35 -8.26
CA MET A 202 15.28 -27.81 -8.05
C MET A 202 14.30 -28.24 -6.97
N ALA A 203 13.65 -29.40 -7.18
CA ALA A 203 12.77 -29.99 -6.17
C ALA A 203 13.52 -30.16 -4.82
N GLY A 204 12.86 -29.82 -3.72
CA GLY A 204 13.42 -29.89 -2.38
C GLY A 204 14.47 -28.84 -2.06
N LYS A 205 14.82 -27.91 -2.97
CA LYS A 205 15.75 -26.81 -2.70
C LYS A 205 14.98 -25.53 -2.35
N ALA A 206 15.52 -24.80 -1.38
CA ALA A 206 14.95 -23.52 -0.97
C ALA A 206 15.12 -22.48 -2.08
N LEU A 207 14.02 -21.84 -2.44
CA LEU A 207 13.97 -20.68 -3.33
C LEU A 207 13.80 -19.42 -2.48
N THR A 208 14.67 -18.44 -2.67
CA THR A 208 14.77 -17.25 -1.82
C THR A 208 14.25 -16.01 -2.54
N PHE A 209 13.35 -15.31 -1.88
CA PHE A 209 12.79 -14.02 -2.32
C PHE A 209 13.37 -12.90 -1.45
N PHE A 210 13.82 -11.82 -2.06
CA PHE A 210 14.35 -10.66 -1.37
C PHE A 210 13.53 -9.40 -1.67
N ASN A 211 13.02 -8.75 -0.63
CA ASN A 211 12.19 -7.55 -0.77
C ASN A 211 13.05 -6.28 -0.77
N THR A 212 13.03 -5.54 -1.89
CA THR A 212 13.65 -4.22 -2.00
C THR A 212 12.64 -3.07 -1.99
N ASP A 213 11.33 -3.37 -2.03
CA ASP A 213 10.26 -2.37 -1.92
C ASP A 213 10.11 -1.87 -0.47
N ASP A 214 9.60 -0.66 -0.31
CA ASP A 214 9.22 -0.12 0.99
C ASP A 214 7.95 -0.78 1.56
N THR A 215 7.24 -1.54 0.73
CA THR A 215 5.97 -2.23 1.04
C THR A 215 6.24 -3.68 1.46
N PRO A 216 5.49 -4.24 2.42
CA PRO A 216 5.57 -5.66 2.77
C PRO A 216 5.08 -6.54 1.62
N HIS A 217 5.66 -7.73 1.52
CA HIS A 217 5.25 -8.76 0.56
C HIS A 217 5.03 -10.10 1.26
N GLN A 218 4.33 -11.00 0.59
CA GLN A 218 4.10 -12.37 1.01
C GLN A 218 4.01 -13.26 -0.22
N ILE A 219 4.76 -14.33 -0.27
CA ILE A 219 4.69 -15.26 -1.40
C ILE A 219 3.62 -16.31 -1.13
N SER A 220 2.74 -16.53 -2.09
CA SER A 220 1.69 -17.56 -2.05
C SER A 220 1.73 -18.37 -3.34
N VAL A 221 2.16 -19.63 -3.24
CA VAL A 221 2.24 -20.57 -4.37
C VAL A 221 0.90 -21.28 -4.50
N SER A 222 0.35 -21.34 -5.70
CA SER A 222 -0.91 -22.03 -5.98
C SER A 222 -0.77 -23.54 -5.73
N GLY A 223 -1.55 -24.08 -4.79
CA GLY A 223 -1.45 -25.49 -4.39
C GLY A 223 -0.15 -25.85 -3.66
N GLY A 224 0.61 -24.88 -3.20
CA GLY A 224 1.92 -25.03 -2.57
C GLY A 224 2.09 -24.17 -1.30
N PRO A 225 3.33 -23.96 -0.89
CA PRO A 225 3.65 -23.25 0.33
C PRO A 225 3.33 -21.76 0.26
N ARG A 226 3.22 -21.16 1.45
CA ARG A 226 3.06 -19.71 1.66
C ARG A 226 4.11 -19.23 2.65
N SER A 227 4.70 -18.05 2.37
CA SER A 227 5.64 -17.43 3.30
C SER A 227 4.92 -16.63 4.39
N ASP A 228 5.65 -16.28 5.44
CA ASP A 228 5.30 -15.14 6.27
C ASP A 228 5.38 -13.85 5.48
N VAL A 229 4.80 -12.77 6.05
CA VAL A 229 4.96 -11.42 5.53
C VAL A 229 6.39 -10.95 5.81
N PHE A 230 7.09 -10.41 4.80
CA PHE A 230 8.45 -9.93 4.94
C PHE A 230 8.61 -8.50 4.43
N LEU A 231 9.32 -7.70 5.20
CA LEU A 231 9.51 -6.27 5.00
C LEU A 231 10.71 -5.99 4.11
N ARG A 232 10.91 -4.72 3.73
CA ARG A 232 12.10 -4.26 3.00
C ARG A 232 13.40 -4.76 3.65
N GLY A 233 14.31 -5.26 2.82
CA GLY A 233 15.59 -5.79 3.26
C GLY A 233 15.53 -7.18 3.86
N GLN A 234 14.34 -7.77 4.00
CA GLN A 234 14.15 -9.13 4.50
C GLN A 234 14.05 -10.14 3.35
N LYS A 235 14.25 -11.41 3.70
CA LYS A 235 14.11 -12.55 2.81
C LYS A 235 12.98 -13.46 3.28
N ALA A 236 12.32 -14.09 2.31
CA ALA A 236 11.48 -15.26 2.52
C ALA A 236 12.06 -16.43 1.74
N SER A 237 11.96 -17.64 2.27
CA SER A 237 12.38 -18.87 1.59
C SER A 237 11.25 -19.86 1.55
N LEU A 238 11.04 -20.49 0.39
CA LEU A 238 10.04 -21.53 0.18
C LEU A 238 10.69 -22.74 -0.46
N THR A 239 10.20 -23.94 -0.11
CA THR A 239 10.64 -25.20 -0.71
C THR A 239 9.44 -25.86 -1.37
N ILE A 240 9.62 -26.36 -2.60
CA ILE A 240 8.62 -27.13 -3.35
C ILE A 240 9.26 -28.47 -3.67
N ASP A 241 8.67 -29.56 -3.17
CA ASP A 241 9.28 -30.88 -3.23
C ASP A 241 8.96 -31.66 -4.51
N LYS A 242 7.91 -31.28 -5.22
CA LYS A 242 7.46 -31.98 -6.43
C LYS A 242 7.81 -31.22 -7.69
N PRO A 243 8.38 -31.87 -8.72
CA PRO A 243 8.54 -31.26 -10.02
C PRO A 243 7.20 -30.80 -10.62
N GLY A 244 7.22 -29.70 -11.36
CA GLY A 244 6.03 -29.12 -12.00
C GLY A 244 6.14 -27.63 -12.21
N GLU A 245 5.13 -27.05 -12.87
CA GLU A 245 5.00 -25.61 -13.03
C GLU A 245 3.98 -25.06 -12.00
N TYR A 246 4.41 -24.07 -11.24
CA TYR A 246 3.62 -23.47 -10.17
C TYR A 246 3.45 -21.98 -10.39
N ASN A 247 2.19 -21.54 -10.48
CA ASN A 247 1.89 -20.11 -10.41
C ASN A 247 2.03 -19.60 -8.96
N TYR A 248 2.56 -18.41 -8.78
CA TYR A 248 2.60 -17.76 -7.49
C TYR A 248 2.24 -16.28 -7.59
N ILE A 249 1.75 -15.73 -6.49
CA ILE A 249 1.35 -14.33 -6.37
C ILE A 249 1.94 -13.73 -5.09
N CYS A 250 1.91 -12.41 -4.97
CA CYS A 250 2.00 -11.78 -3.66
C CYS A 250 0.63 -11.86 -2.95
N GLY A 251 0.60 -12.45 -1.75
CA GLY A 251 -0.63 -12.60 -0.97
C GLY A 251 -1.24 -11.27 -0.52
N LEU A 252 -0.44 -10.19 -0.47
CA LEU A 252 -0.89 -8.83 -0.14
C LEU A 252 -1.21 -7.99 -1.39
N HIS A 253 -0.61 -8.36 -2.55
CA HIS A 253 -0.75 -7.63 -3.82
C HIS A 253 -1.02 -8.65 -4.95
N PRO A 254 -2.26 -9.15 -5.09
CA PRO A 254 -2.59 -10.26 -6.00
C PRO A 254 -2.34 -10.00 -7.50
N SER A 255 -2.14 -8.73 -7.88
CA SER A 255 -1.72 -8.33 -9.23
C SER A 255 -0.27 -8.72 -9.55
N MET A 256 0.59 -8.87 -8.55
CA MET A 256 1.96 -9.39 -8.70
C MET A 256 1.91 -10.89 -8.92
N LYS A 257 2.36 -11.35 -10.07
CA LYS A 257 2.30 -12.75 -10.51
C LYS A 257 3.66 -13.24 -10.99
N GLY A 258 3.93 -14.52 -10.79
CA GLY A 258 5.10 -15.19 -11.31
C GLY A 258 4.90 -16.69 -11.49
N VAL A 259 5.91 -17.35 -12.04
CA VAL A 259 5.91 -18.79 -12.34
C VAL A 259 7.21 -19.41 -11.82
N ILE A 260 7.11 -20.53 -11.13
CA ILE A 260 8.23 -21.36 -10.70
C ILE A 260 8.16 -22.68 -11.46
N GLU A 261 9.20 -22.97 -12.24
CA GLU A 261 9.39 -24.27 -12.90
C GLU A 261 10.31 -25.13 -12.01
N VAL A 262 9.76 -26.14 -11.37
CA VAL A 262 10.50 -27.06 -10.49
C VAL A 262 10.91 -28.29 -11.28
N LYS A 263 12.21 -28.61 -11.28
CA LYS A 263 12.83 -29.76 -11.96
C LYS A 263 13.29 -30.82 -10.97
#